data_c34c9a51ab5f62467b47fd7737964026
#
_entry.id   c34c9a51ab5f62467b47fd7737964026
#
_cell.length_a   1.000
_cell.length_b   1.000
_cell.length_c   1.000
_cell.angle_alpha   90.00
_cell.angle_beta   90.00
_cell.angle_gamma   90.00
#
_symmetry.space_group_name_H-M   'P 1'
#
loop_
_entity.id
_entity.type
_entity.pdbx_description
1 polymer ?
#
loop_
_entity_poly.entity_id
_entity_poly.type
_entity_poly.pdbx_seq_one_letter_code
_entity_poly.pdbx_strand_id
1 'polypeptide(L)'
;DTARSRGLGDVYKRQDTIGEMSCNPAIGGLGKGHLVREIDALDGVMGEVADKSGIQFRLLNRSRGPAVRGPRTQSDRSLYRKYMQEKLVNYCNLSIFSDPVIKFIFENNQISGFITLKGNKVSCNKLILTTGTFLNGLIHIGDERTPAGRFNEKPSTGLSEQLEKYNFKIGRLKTGTPPRLDSRTINFENLEKQFADEDPYFFSFLTKKNLNKQVSCSMTYTNEKVHKIIEKNLSKSAMYSGSIQGVGPRYCPSIEDKIVKFADKTRHQIFLEPEGLNDHTIYPNGISTSLPEVVQYEILNNINGLENVKVIRPGYA
;
A
#
# COMPACT_ATOMS: atom_id res chain seq x y z
N ASP A 1 -32.55 -26.33 5.53
CA ASP A 1 -31.33 -26.76 6.22
C ASP A 1 -30.34 -25.63 6.25
N THR A 2 -30.38 -24.88 7.33
CA THR A 2 -29.44 -23.79 7.55
C THR A 2 -28.12 -24.39 7.97
N ALA A 3 -27.21 -24.54 7.01
CA ALA A 3 -25.82 -24.82 7.32
C ALA A 3 -25.31 -23.69 8.25
N ARG A 4 -25.21 -23.94 9.53
CA ARG A 4 -24.49 -23.09 10.48
C ARG A 4 -23.02 -23.11 10.10
N SER A 5 -22.62 -22.21 9.22
CA SER A 5 -21.21 -21.93 8.97
C SER A 5 -20.58 -21.47 10.28
N ARG A 6 -19.84 -22.36 10.95
CA ARG A 6 -18.98 -22.02 12.09
C ARG A 6 -17.62 -21.55 11.61
N GLY A 7 -17.49 -21.17 10.35
CA GLY A 7 -16.25 -20.76 9.73
C GLY A 7 -16.12 -19.26 9.56
N LEU A 8 -14.88 -18.79 9.37
CA LEU A 8 -14.58 -17.45 8.90
C LEU A 8 -14.97 -17.37 7.42
N GLY A 9 -15.85 -16.41 7.06
CA GLY A 9 -16.15 -16.10 5.68
C GLY A 9 -15.47 -14.79 5.29
N ASP A 10 -14.78 -14.77 4.18
CA ASP A 10 -14.17 -13.58 3.63
C ASP A 10 -14.73 -13.32 2.22
N VAL A 11 -15.14 -12.07 1.96
CA VAL A 11 -15.79 -11.68 0.72
C VAL A 11 -14.93 -10.68 -0.01
N TYR A 12 -14.41 -11.10 -1.15
CA TYR A 12 -13.56 -10.29 -2.00
C TYR A 12 -14.30 -9.84 -3.26
N LYS A 13 -14.00 -8.64 -3.71
CA LYS A 13 -14.45 -8.15 -5.01
C LYS A 13 -13.97 -9.07 -6.15
N ARG A 14 -12.75 -9.57 -6.01
CA ARG A 14 -12.11 -10.54 -6.91
C ARG A 14 -11.20 -11.46 -6.10
N GLN A 15 -11.40 -12.75 -6.20
CA GLN A 15 -10.63 -13.76 -5.46
C GLN A 15 -9.16 -13.77 -5.87
N ASP A 16 -8.86 -13.50 -7.14
CA ASP A 16 -7.51 -13.42 -7.69
C ASP A 16 -6.70 -12.22 -7.18
N THR A 17 -7.33 -11.27 -6.47
CA THR A 17 -6.67 -10.10 -5.89
C THR A 17 -6.37 -10.22 -4.39
N ILE A 18 -6.65 -11.37 -3.77
CA ILE A 18 -6.26 -11.64 -2.38
C ILE A 18 -4.73 -11.53 -2.25
N GLY A 19 -4.26 -10.76 -1.28
CA GLY A 19 -2.83 -10.51 -1.09
C GLY A 19 -2.24 -9.47 -2.05
N GLU A 20 -3.04 -8.77 -2.84
CA GLU A 20 -2.56 -7.70 -3.71
C GLU A 20 -2.03 -6.52 -2.89
N MET A 21 -0.76 -6.18 -3.08
CA MET A 21 -0.12 -5.03 -2.44
C MET A 21 -0.45 -3.76 -3.23
N SER A 22 -1.33 -2.92 -2.69
CA SER A 22 -1.89 -1.79 -3.43
C SER A 22 -0.93 -0.59 -3.60
N CYS A 23 0.07 -0.46 -2.72
CA CYS A 23 0.97 0.69 -2.70
C CYS A 23 2.44 0.23 -2.65
N ASN A 24 3.13 0.44 -1.54
CA ASN A 24 4.52 0.04 -1.37
C ASN A 24 4.66 -1.50 -1.39
N PRO A 25 5.61 -2.07 -2.15
CA PRO A 25 5.87 -3.50 -2.17
C PRO A 25 6.65 -3.97 -0.92
N ALA A 26 6.33 -3.44 0.24
CA ALA A 26 7.00 -3.77 1.50
C ALA A 26 6.04 -3.93 2.66
N ILE A 27 6.41 -4.82 3.57
CA ILE A 27 5.72 -5.07 4.83
C ILE A 27 6.59 -4.54 5.98
N GLY A 28 5.93 -3.94 6.98
CA GLY A 28 6.58 -3.50 8.21
C GLY A 28 7.17 -2.10 8.15
N GLY A 29 8.34 -1.92 8.74
CA GLY A 29 8.95 -0.63 9.02
C GLY A 29 8.68 -0.14 10.44
N LEU A 30 9.01 1.14 10.71
CA LEU A 30 8.83 1.71 12.04
C LEU A 30 7.35 1.71 12.47
N GLY A 31 7.06 1.17 13.65
CA GLY A 31 5.71 0.96 14.18
C GLY A 31 4.97 -0.20 13.52
N LYS A 32 4.89 -0.23 12.19
CA LYS A 32 4.19 -1.30 11.46
C LYS A 32 4.85 -2.67 11.63
N GLY A 33 6.19 -2.74 11.66
CA GLY A 33 6.91 -3.98 11.88
C GLY A 33 6.60 -4.61 13.24
N HIS A 34 6.40 -3.80 14.28
CA HIS A 34 5.98 -4.28 15.59
C HIS A 34 4.59 -4.91 15.54
N LEU A 35 3.62 -4.24 14.87
CA LEU A 35 2.26 -4.76 14.70
C LEU A 35 2.23 -6.09 13.93
N VAL A 36 3.06 -6.25 12.90
CA VAL A 36 3.14 -7.52 12.15
C VAL A 36 3.63 -8.64 13.05
N ARG A 37 4.59 -8.38 13.94
CA ARG A 37 5.06 -9.38 14.90
C ARG A 37 4.02 -9.72 15.98
N GLU A 38 3.23 -8.75 16.41
CA GLU A 38 2.11 -8.99 17.32
C GLU A 38 1.04 -9.87 16.65
N ILE A 39 0.73 -9.60 15.37
CA ILE A 39 -0.18 -10.40 14.56
C ILE A 39 0.35 -11.84 14.40
N ASP A 40 1.64 -12.02 14.14
CA ASP A 40 2.30 -13.33 14.04
C ASP A 40 2.19 -14.10 15.36
N ALA A 41 2.42 -13.43 16.49
CA ALA A 41 2.26 -14.04 17.82
C ALA A 41 0.83 -14.52 18.12
N LEU A 42 -0.17 -14.00 17.41
CA LEU A 42 -1.58 -14.42 17.48
C LEU A 42 -1.96 -15.38 16.33
N ASP A 43 -0.98 -16.04 15.71
CA ASP A 43 -1.16 -16.97 14.60
C ASP A 43 -1.66 -16.30 13.30
N GLY A 44 -1.37 -15.00 13.11
CA GLY A 44 -1.72 -14.29 11.90
C GLY A 44 -0.76 -14.58 10.74
N VAL A 45 -1.29 -14.66 9.53
CA VAL A 45 -0.56 -15.16 8.34
C VAL A 45 0.37 -14.13 7.69
N MET A 46 0.23 -12.83 8.02
CA MET A 46 0.95 -11.75 7.32
C MET A 46 2.47 -11.88 7.45
N GLY A 47 2.98 -12.19 8.65
CA GLY A 47 4.42 -12.34 8.92
C GLY A 47 5.04 -13.47 8.12
N GLU A 48 4.43 -14.64 8.17
CA GLU A 48 4.89 -15.83 7.42
C GLU A 48 4.93 -15.59 5.90
N VAL A 49 3.87 -14.98 5.35
CA VAL A 49 3.79 -14.69 3.92
C VAL A 49 4.78 -13.60 3.50
N ALA A 50 5.00 -12.58 4.33
CA ALA A 50 6.01 -11.56 4.09
C ALA A 50 7.42 -12.16 4.07
N ASP A 51 7.73 -13.05 5.01
CA ASP A 51 9.02 -13.74 5.06
C ASP A 51 9.24 -14.64 3.83
N LYS A 52 8.23 -15.39 3.41
CA LYS A 52 8.30 -16.24 2.22
C LYS A 52 8.47 -15.47 0.91
N SER A 53 7.89 -14.27 0.81
CA SER A 53 7.95 -13.42 -0.37
C SER A 53 9.08 -12.39 -0.34
N GLY A 54 9.82 -12.32 0.77
CA GLY A 54 10.86 -11.31 1.00
C GLY A 54 12.01 -11.41 0.02
N ILE A 55 12.39 -10.29 -0.56
CA ILE A 55 13.54 -10.12 -1.47
C ILE A 55 14.58 -9.13 -0.94
N GLN A 56 14.26 -8.41 0.15
CA GLN A 56 15.22 -7.64 0.93
C GLN A 56 14.71 -7.52 2.36
N PHE A 57 15.52 -7.89 3.34
CA PHE A 57 15.21 -7.76 4.76
C PHE A 57 16.07 -6.66 5.37
N ARG A 58 15.45 -5.79 6.17
CA ARG A 58 16.12 -4.71 6.88
C ARG A 58 15.56 -4.56 8.30
N LEU A 59 16.43 -4.50 9.29
CA LEU A 59 16.06 -4.06 10.63
C LEU A 59 16.32 -2.55 10.76
N LEU A 60 15.26 -1.75 10.66
CA LEU A 60 15.36 -0.30 10.78
C LEU A 60 15.72 0.11 12.20
N ASN A 61 16.46 1.21 12.36
CA ASN A 61 16.95 1.70 13.64
C ASN A 61 17.82 0.69 14.42
N ARG A 62 18.60 -0.14 13.74
CA ARG A 62 19.46 -1.17 14.37
C ARG A 62 20.39 -0.59 15.43
N SER A 63 20.89 0.65 15.24
CA SER A 63 21.75 1.38 16.18
C SER A 63 21.01 1.96 17.39
N ARG A 64 19.67 1.86 17.41
CA ARG A 64 18.83 2.38 18.52
C ARG A 64 18.44 1.27 19.48
N GLY A 65 17.73 1.64 20.57
CA GLY A 65 17.22 0.66 21.52
C GLY A 65 16.19 -0.30 20.91
N PRO A 66 16.03 -1.51 21.49
CA PRO A 66 15.14 -2.56 20.93
C PRO A 66 13.71 -2.11 20.67
N ALA A 67 13.16 -1.24 21.50
CA ALA A 67 11.77 -0.77 21.40
C ALA A 67 11.46 0.00 20.10
N VAL A 68 12.47 0.54 19.42
CA VAL A 68 12.29 1.28 18.15
C VAL A 68 12.91 0.59 16.95
N ARG A 69 13.42 -0.64 17.11
CA ARG A 69 13.87 -1.47 15.99
C ARG A 69 12.69 -2.03 15.27
N GLY A 70 12.51 -1.63 14.00
CA GLY A 70 11.37 -2.06 13.17
C GLY A 70 11.81 -2.98 12.04
N PRO A 71 11.43 -4.26 12.03
CA PRO A 71 11.68 -5.13 10.89
C PRO A 71 10.90 -4.62 9.68
N ARG A 72 11.55 -4.69 8.51
CA ARG A 72 10.97 -4.33 7.22
C ARG A 72 11.41 -5.33 6.18
N THR A 73 10.45 -5.84 5.43
CA THR A 73 10.68 -6.77 4.32
C THR A 73 10.18 -6.14 3.02
N GLN A 74 11.09 -5.94 2.06
CA GLN A 74 10.72 -5.72 0.67
C GLN A 74 10.24 -7.04 0.11
N SER A 75 9.02 -7.09 -0.40
CA SER A 75 8.40 -8.32 -0.92
C SER A 75 8.29 -8.29 -2.45
N ASP A 76 8.48 -9.43 -3.06
CA ASP A 76 7.99 -9.65 -4.42
C ASP A 76 6.47 -9.74 -4.39
N ARG A 77 5.80 -8.82 -5.10
CA ARG A 77 4.32 -8.71 -5.13
C ARG A 77 3.65 -9.99 -5.60
N SER A 78 4.20 -10.61 -6.63
CA SER A 78 3.64 -11.82 -7.22
C SER A 78 3.77 -12.99 -6.26
N LEU A 79 4.93 -13.13 -5.59
CA LEU A 79 5.14 -14.15 -4.56
C LEU A 79 4.27 -13.91 -3.32
N TYR A 80 4.15 -12.66 -2.85
CA TYR A 80 3.29 -12.35 -1.71
C TYR A 80 1.83 -12.73 -1.98
N ARG A 81 1.30 -12.33 -3.14
CA ARG A 81 -0.05 -12.69 -3.56
C ARG A 81 -0.23 -14.20 -3.67
N LYS A 82 0.71 -14.88 -4.32
CA LYS A 82 0.70 -16.34 -4.47
C LYS A 82 0.65 -17.04 -3.11
N TYR A 83 1.58 -16.74 -2.22
CA TYR A 83 1.66 -17.40 -0.91
C TYR A 83 0.47 -17.07 -0.01
N MET A 84 -0.06 -15.85 -0.08
CA MET A 84 -1.28 -15.48 0.65
C MET A 84 -2.47 -16.31 0.16
N GLN A 85 -2.65 -16.44 -1.14
CA GLN A 85 -3.73 -17.26 -1.72
C GLN A 85 -3.58 -18.73 -1.37
N GLU A 86 -2.38 -19.29 -1.50
CA GLU A 86 -2.10 -20.70 -1.11
C GLU A 86 -2.42 -20.95 0.37
N LYS A 87 -2.04 -20.02 1.25
CA LYS A 87 -2.31 -20.14 2.69
C LYS A 87 -3.80 -20.11 2.99
N LEU A 88 -4.55 -19.20 2.38
CA LEU A 88 -5.98 -19.01 2.66
C LEU A 88 -6.86 -20.08 2.02
N VAL A 89 -6.56 -20.53 0.81
CA VAL A 89 -7.34 -21.60 0.13
C VAL A 89 -7.31 -22.90 0.93
N ASN A 90 -6.19 -23.17 1.59
CA ASN A 90 -6.00 -24.37 2.40
C ASN A 90 -6.35 -24.17 3.89
N TYR A 91 -6.89 -23.01 4.27
CA TYR A 91 -7.22 -22.73 5.66
C TYR A 91 -8.52 -23.42 6.06
N CYS A 92 -8.47 -24.23 7.11
CA CYS A 92 -9.65 -24.96 7.58
C CYS A 92 -10.74 -23.99 8.10
N ASN A 93 -12.00 -24.33 7.85
CA ASN A 93 -13.16 -23.54 8.25
C ASN A 93 -13.24 -22.13 7.65
N LEU A 94 -12.51 -21.85 6.55
CA LEU A 94 -12.60 -20.59 5.80
C LEU A 94 -13.29 -20.85 4.45
N SER A 95 -14.34 -20.10 4.17
CA SER A 95 -14.98 -20.04 2.87
C SER A 95 -14.72 -18.69 2.22
N ILE A 96 -14.22 -18.68 0.98
CA ILE A 96 -13.90 -17.44 0.25
C ILE A 96 -14.90 -17.26 -0.88
N PHE A 97 -15.53 -16.09 -0.96
CA PHE A 97 -16.49 -15.74 -1.98
C PHE A 97 -16.00 -14.55 -2.80
N SER A 98 -16.01 -14.69 -4.14
CA SER A 98 -15.69 -13.60 -5.07
C SER A 98 -16.97 -12.87 -5.48
N ASP A 99 -17.46 -11.99 -4.58
CA ASP A 99 -18.66 -11.22 -4.79
C ASP A 99 -18.67 -9.97 -3.87
N PRO A 100 -18.78 -8.74 -4.41
CA PRO A 100 -18.78 -7.54 -3.57
C PRO A 100 -19.96 -7.49 -2.61
N VAL A 101 -19.72 -7.10 -1.37
CA VAL A 101 -20.79 -6.76 -0.42
C VAL A 101 -21.36 -5.40 -0.78
N ILE A 102 -22.67 -5.33 -0.89
CA ILE A 102 -23.40 -4.08 -1.24
C ILE A 102 -24.32 -3.58 -0.14
N LYS A 103 -24.71 -4.45 0.81
CA LYS A 103 -25.66 -4.07 1.86
C LYS A 103 -25.43 -4.87 3.13
N PHE A 104 -25.48 -4.19 4.28
CA PHE A 104 -25.55 -4.82 5.59
C PHE A 104 -26.99 -5.13 5.98
N ILE A 105 -27.20 -6.18 6.76
CA ILE A 105 -28.49 -6.56 7.34
C ILE A 105 -28.38 -6.40 8.86
N PHE A 106 -29.26 -5.59 9.42
CA PHE A 106 -29.37 -5.40 10.84
C PHE A 106 -30.75 -5.85 11.33
N GLU A 107 -30.79 -6.54 12.46
CA GLU A 107 -31.98 -6.94 13.18
C GLU A 107 -31.79 -6.56 14.66
N ASN A 108 -32.75 -5.88 15.25
CA ASN A 108 -32.68 -5.40 16.62
C ASN A 108 -31.36 -4.64 16.94
N ASN A 109 -30.95 -3.77 16.06
CA ASN A 109 -29.70 -3.00 16.17
C ASN A 109 -28.39 -3.83 16.21
N GLN A 110 -28.45 -5.09 15.81
CA GLN A 110 -27.31 -5.97 15.69
C GLN A 110 -27.13 -6.44 14.25
N ILE A 111 -25.86 -6.64 13.84
CA ILE A 111 -25.58 -7.22 12.53
C ILE A 111 -26.09 -8.65 12.47
N SER A 112 -26.91 -9.00 11.49
CA SER A 112 -27.42 -10.34 11.24
C SER A 112 -26.94 -10.93 9.93
N GLY A 113 -26.32 -10.12 9.04
CA GLY A 113 -25.78 -10.58 7.78
C GLY A 113 -25.44 -9.46 6.80
N PHE A 114 -25.26 -9.86 5.55
CA PHE A 114 -25.01 -8.94 4.42
C PHE A 114 -25.57 -9.50 3.11
N ILE A 115 -25.70 -8.61 2.12
CA ILE A 115 -26.11 -8.96 0.75
C ILE A 115 -24.96 -8.63 -0.19
N THR A 116 -24.68 -9.53 -1.10
CA THR A 116 -23.67 -9.37 -2.15
C THR A 116 -24.26 -8.80 -3.43
N LEU A 117 -23.40 -8.37 -4.36
CA LEU A 117 -23.82 -7.81 -5.66
C LEU A 117 -24.64 -8.81 -6.49
N LYS A 118 -24.35 -10.10 -6.38
CA LYS A 118 -25.14 -11.16 -7.05
C LYS A 118 -26.47 -11.47 -6.36
N GLY A 119 -26.80 -10.77 -5.27
CA GLY A 119 -28.04 -10.94 -4.53
C GLY A 119 -27.99 -12.04 -3.45
N ASN A 120 -26.84 -12.67 -3.22
CA ASN A 120 -26.72 -13.67 -2.16
C ASN A 120 -26.87 -13.02 -0.78
N LYS A 121 -27.76 -13.57 0.06
CA LYS A 121 -27.91 -13.20 1.45
C LYS A 121 -27.07 -14.15 2.31
N VAL A 122 -26.11 -13.59 3.05
CA VAL A 122 -25.25 -14.35 3.95
C VAL A 122 -25.53 -13.94 5.39
N SER A 123 -25.87 -14.89 6.23
CA SER A 123 -26.11 -14.65 7.67
C SER A 123 -24.82 -14.75 8.44
N CYS A 124 -24.59 -13.82 9.37
CA CYS A 124 -23.45 -13.84 10.29
C CYS A 124 -23.78 -13.13 11.59
N ASN A 125 -23.15 -13.57 12.68
CA ASN A 125 -23.28 -12.95 14.00
C ASN A 125 -22.25 -11.84 14.24
N LYS A 126 -21.20 -11.81 13.47
CA LYS A 126 -20.11 -10.82 13.53
C LYS A 126 -19.66 -10.51 12.10
N LEU A 127 -19.35 -9.26 11.84
CA LEU A 127 -18.83 -8.78 10.56
C LEU A 127 -17.61 -7.92 10.81
N ILE A 128 -16.53 -8.19 10.10
CA ILE A 128 -15.31 -7.38 10.11
C ILE A 128 -15.19 -6.72 8.74
N LEU A 129 -15.13 -5.39 8.72
CA LEU A 129 -15.00 -4.58 7.52
C LEU A 129 -13.55 -4.11 7.35
N THR A 130 -12.88 -4.60 6.31
CA THR A 130 -11.46 -4.32 6.04
C THR A 130 -11.27 -3.73 4.64
N THR A 131 -12.01 -2.67 4.34
CA THR A 131 -12.10 -2.07 3.00
C THR A 131 -10.89 -1.25 2.58
N GLY A 132 -9.91 -1.07 3.44
CA GLY A 132 -8.77 -0.20 3.16
C GLY A 132 -9.23 1.24 2.88
N THR A 133 -8.76 1.82 1.77
CA THR A 133 -9.08 3.18 1.32
C THR A 133 -10.09 3.20 0.16
N PHE A 134 -10.85 2.12 -0.05
CA PHE A 134 -11.61 1.92 -1.29
C PHE A 134 -13.10 2.25 -1.20
N LEU A 135 -13.65 2.52 0.02
CA LEU A 135 -15.02 3.00 0.16
C LEU A 135 -15.15 4.41 -0.43
N ASN A 136 -16.00 4.54 -1.46
CA ASN A 136 -16.14 5.77 -2.23
C ASN A 136 -14.79 6.37 -2.62
N GLY A 137 -13.85 5.52 -3.02
CA GLY A 137 -12.49 5.92 -3.37
C GLY A 137 -12.48 6.85 -4.57
N LEU A 138 -11.59 7.86 -4.53
CA LEU A 138 -11.42 8.85 -5.57
C LEU A 138 -9.93 9.06 -5.80
N ILE A 139 -9.48 8.84 -7.02
CA ILE A 139 -8.10 9.09 -7.46
C ILE A 139 -8.00 10.51 -7.98
N HIS A 140 -6.95 11.21 -7.56
CA HIS A 140 -6.61 12.56 -7.98
C HIS A 140 -5.23 12.59 -8.65
N ILE A 141 -5.17 13.15 -9.87
CA ILE A 141 -3.94 13.46 -10.62
C ILE A 141 -4.08 14.90 -11.12
N GLY A 142 -3.43 15.83 -10.46
CA GLY A 142 -3.70 17.25 -10.68
C GLY A 142 -5.19 17.56 -10.47
N ASP A 143 -5.82 18.14 -11.48
CA ASP A 143 -7.26 18.47 -11.46
C ASP A 143 -8.17 17.32 -11.86
N GLU A 144 -7.61 16.24 -12.40
CA GLU A 144 -8.39 15.06 -12.80
C GLU A 144 -8.86 14.27 -11.57
N ARG A 145 -10.13 13.86 -11.59
CA ARG A 145 -10.78 13.09 -10.53
C ARG A 145 -11.45 11.87 -11.11
N THR A 146 -11.02 10.69 -10.71
CA THR A 146 -11.56 9.42 -11.19
C THR A 146 -12.08 8.59 -10.02
N PRO A 147 -13.39 8.29 -9.94
CA PRO A 147 -13.90 7.34 -8.96
C PRO A 147 -13.26 5.96 -9.14
N ALA A 148 -12.48 5.51 -8.17
CA ALA A 148 -11.74 4.26 -8.25
C ALA A 148 -11.42 3.69 -6.87
N GLY A 149 -11.17 2.40 -6.83
CA GLY A 149 -10.47 1.77 -5.72
C GLY A 149 -8.96 1.87 -5.93
N ARG A 150 -8.34 0.81 -6.49
CA ARG A 150 -6.98 0.90 -7.05
C ARG A 150 -7.02 1.54 -8.45
N PHE A 151 -5.87 1.91 -8.95
CA PHE A 151 -5.74 2.37 -10.32
C PHE A 151 -6.37 1.34 -11.31
N ASN A 152 -7.27 1.80 -12.17
CA ASN A 152 -8.08 0.98 -13.09
C ASN A 152 -9.10 0.02 -12.42
N GLU A 153 -9.41 0.18 -11.15
CA GLU A 153 -10.46 -0.59 -10.47
C GLU A 153 -11.64 0.29 -10.07
N LYS A 154 -12.85 -0.29 -10.15
CA LYS A 154 -14.06 0.41 -9.69
C LYS A 154 -14.05 0.61 -8.17
N PRO A 155 -14.54 1.74 -7.64
CA PRO A 155 -14.66 1.97 -6.20
C PRO A 155 -15.68 1.01 -5.57
N SER A 156 -15.63 0.87 -4.25
CA SER A 156 -16.71 0.26 -3.47
C SER A 156 -17.65 1.35 -3.00
N THR A 157 -18.90 1.32 -3.44
CA THR A 157 -19.91 2.34 -3.16
C THR A 157 -21.06 1.78 -2.35
N GLY A 158 -21.80 2.64 -1.64
CA GLY A 158 -23.04 2.31 -0.96
C GLY A 158 -22.89 1.80 0.50
N LEU A 159 -21.72 1.35 0.91
CA LEU A 159 -21.50 0.86 2.28
C LEU A 159 -21.24 1.99 3.28
N SER A 160 -20.57 3.06 2.89
CA SER A 160 -20.33 4.23 3.75
C SER A 160 -21.64 4.91 4.16
N GLU A 161 -22.55 5.09 3.21
CA GLU A 161 -23.87 5.68 3.47
C GLU A 161 -24.72 4.83 4.42
N GLN A 162 -24.54 3.51 4.36
CA GLN A 162 -25.20 2.61 5.31
C GLN A 162 -24.59 2.75 6.71
N LEU A 163 -23.27 2.84 6.84
CA LEU A 163 -22.62 3.07 8.13
C LEU A 163 -23.08 4.39 8.78
N GLU A 164 -23.22 5.47 7.99
CA GLU A 164 -23.75 6.74 8.47
C GLU A 164 -25.18 6.60 9.03
N LYS A 165 -26.06 5.85 8.35
CA LYS A 165 -27.41 5.56 8.83
C LYS A 165 -27.45 4.86 10.19
N TYR A 166 -26.40 4.11 10.52
CA TYR A 166 -26.23 3.46 11.82
C TYR A 166 -25.37 4.28 12.79
N ASN A 167 -25.25 5.60 12.56
CA ASN A 167 -24.54 6.56 13.42
C ASN A 167 -23.04 6.33 13.54
N PHE A 168 -22.40 5.63 12.60
CA PHE A 168 -20.95 5.63 12.51
C PHE A 168 -20.46 6.96 11.96
N LYS A 169 -19.50 7.58 12.64
CA LYS A 169 -18.85 8.78 12.14
C LYS A 169 -17.94 8.42 10.98
N ILE A 170 -18.26 8.95 9.81
CA ILE A 170 -17.45 8.76 8.61
C ILE A 170 -16.56 9.98 8.38
N GLY A 171 -15.34 9.74 7.97
CA GLY A 171 -14.38 10.76 7.57
C GLY A 171 -13.61 10.33 6.32
N ARG A 172 -13.02 11.30 5.63
CA ARG A 172 -12.15 11.00 4.49
C ARG A 172 -10.69 11.09 4.93
N LEU A 173 -9.93 10.06 4.57
CA LEU A 173 -8.49 10.04 4.69
C LEU A 173 -7.87 10.20 3.30
N LYS A 174 -6.76 10.91 3.24
CA LYS A 174 -5.96 11.08 2.06
C LYS A 174 -4.74 10.17 2.13
N THR A 175 -4.52 9.41 1.09
CA THR A 175 -3.28 8.65 0.88
C THR A 175 -2.65 9.07 -0.45
N GLY A 176 -1.39 8.72 -0.68
CA GLY A 176 -0.73 9.00 -1.95
C GLY A 176 0.20 7.87 -2.34
N THR A 177 0.41 7.71 -3.63
CA THR A 177 1.37 6.76 -4.18
C THR A 177 2.26 7.46 -5.21
N PRO A 178 3.55 7.09 -5.33
CA PRO A 178 4.42 7.63 -6.36
C PRO A 178 4.13 7.02 -7.73
N PRO A 179 4.65 7.61 -8.82
CA PRO A 179 4.65 6.96 -10.12
C PRO A 179 5.33 5.60 -10.07
N ARG A 180 5.07 4.74 -11.05
CA ARG A 180 5.80 3.48 -11.25
C ARG A 180 6.71 3.64 -12.44
N LEU A 181 7.95 3.20 -12.30
CA LEU A 181 9.05 3.43 -13.22
C LEU A 181 9.49 2.11 -13.87
N ASP A 182 9.91 2.17 -15.14
CA ASP A 182 10.50 1.04 -15.82
C ASP A 182 12.02 0.96 -15.53
N SER A 183 12.44 -0.07 -14.80
CA SER A 183 13.82 -0.28 -14.36
C SER A 183 14.83 -0.32 -15.51
N ARG A 184 14.41 -0.73 -16.72
CA ARG A 184 15.26 -0.81 -17.91
C ARG A 184 15.69 0.55 -18.44
N THR A 185 15.05 1.62 -17.99
CA THR A 185 15.30 3.01 -18.39
C THR A 185 15.95 3.85 -17.29
N ILE A 186 16.28 3.24 -16.16
CA ILE A 186 16.95 3.88 -15.03
C ILE A 186 18.46 3.67 -15.15
N ASN A 187 19.23 4.73 -14.97
CA ASN A 187 20.69 4.62 -14.86
C ASN A 187 21.08 4.36 -13.40
N PHE A 188 21.44 3.13 -13.09
CA PHE A 188 21.82 2.71 -11.73
C PHE A 188 23.32 2.85 -11.42
N GLU A 189 24.18 3.21 -12.38
CA GLU A 189 25.63 3.14 -12.25
C GLU A 189 26.19 3.97 -11.07
N ASN A 190 25.68 5.18 -10.90
CA ASN A 190 26.15 6.10 -9.87
C ASN A 190 25.21 6.23 -8.67
N LEU A 191 24.28 5.29 -8.50
CA LEU A 191 23.36 5.30 -7.39
C LEU A 191 23.88 4.46 -6.22
N GLU A 192 23.80 5.03 -5.03
CA GLU A 192 24.11 4.32 -3.80
C GLU A 192 23.20 3.11 -3.63
N LYS A 193 23.76 1.97 -3.20
CA LYS A 193 23.00 0.73 -2.99
C LYS A 193 22.77 0.47 -1.51
N GLN A 194 21.52 0.18 -1.18
CA GLN A 194 21.14 -0.34 0.12
C GLN A 194 20.94 -1.85 -0.01
N PHE A 195 21.88 -2.62 0.55
CA PHE A 195 21.80 -4.08 0.57
C PHE A 195 20.85 -4.60 1.64
N ALA A 196 20.41 -5.85 1.50
CA ALA A 196 19.75 -6.59 2.58
C ALA A 196 20.71 -6.74 3.78
N ASP A 197 20.13 -6.94 4.97
CA ASP A 197 20.94 -7.30 6.15
C ASP A 197 21.52 -8.71 5.96
N GLU A 198 22.80 -8.92 6.30
CA GLU A 198 23.46 -10.23 6.25
C GLU A 198 22.81 -11.23 7.20
N ASP A 199 22.40 -10.76 8.37
CA ASP A 199 21.60 -11.51 9.35
C ASP A 199 20.16 -10.97 9.34
N PRO A 200 19.25 -11.59 8.54
CA PRO A 200 17.91 -11.10 8.35
C PRO A 200 17.04 -11.31 9.58
N TYR A 201 16.28 -10.29 9.93
CA TYR A 201 15.29 -10.36 10.99
C TYR A 201 13.90 -10.63 10.40
N PHE A 202 13.43 -11.85 10.53
CA PHE A 202 12.13 -12.28 10.01
C PHE A 202 10.95 -11.79 10.87
N PHE A 203 9.77 -11.70 10.27
CA PHE A 203 8.56 -11.36 10.99
C PHE A 203 8.03 -12.55 11.81
N SER A 204 7.92 -13.71 11.17
CA SER A 204 7.41 -14.87 11.85
C SER A 204 8.49 -15.55 12.71
N PHE A 205 8.12 -15.91 13.93
CA PHE A 205 8.96 -16.73 14.82
C PHE A 205 9.17 -18.15 14.29
N LEU A 206 8.31 -18.60 13.36
CA LEU A 206 8.41 -19.91 12.73
C LEU A 206 9.34 -19.92 11.51
N THR A 207 9.66 -18.75 10.95
CA THR A 207 10.55 -18.64 9.79
C THR A 207 12.00 -18.81 10.21
N LYS A 208 12.66 -19.82 9.67
CA LYS A 208 14.09 -20.09 9.93
C LYS A 208 15.00 -19.56 8.83
N LYS A 209 14.52 -19.51 7.57
CA LYS A 209 15.29 -19.08 6.41
C LYS A 209 14.36 -18.56 5.30
N ASN A 210 14.93 -17.72 4.45
CA ASN A 210 14.33 -17.33 3.17
C ASN A 210 15.17 -17.90 2.03
N LEU A 211 14.53 -18.38 0.97
CA LEU A 211 15.19 -19.00 -0.18
C LEU A 211 15.24 -18.09 -1.41
N ASN A 212 14.61 -16.92 -1.35
CA ASN A 212 14.59 -16.00 -2.47
C ASN A 212 15.94 -15.29 -2.63
N LYS A 213 16.31 -15.00 -3.88
CA LYS A 213 17.43 -14.12 -4.17
C LYS A 213 17.20 -12.75 -3.49
N GLN A 214 18.17 -12.31 -2.72
CA GLN A 214 18.13 -10.98 -2.12
C GLN A 214 18.61 -9.93 -3.10
N VAL A 215 17.93 -8.78 -3.12
CA VAL A 215 18.22 -7.64 -4.00
C VAL A 215 18.60 -6.41 -3.19
N SER A 216 19.31 -5.49 -3.82
CA SER A 216 19.54 -4.16 -3.25
C SER A 216 18.51 -3.18 -3.79
N CYS A 217 18.10 -2.20 -2.96
CA CYS A 217 17.44 -1.00 -3.43
C CYS A 217 18.49 0.07 -3.75
N SER A 218 18.29 0.81 -4.84
CA SER A 218 19.14 1.96 -5.13
C SER A 218 18.58 3.21 -4.48
N MET A 219 19.44 4.16 -4.13
CA MET A 219 19.05 5.43 -3.54
C MET A 219 19.40 6.59 -4.45
N THR A 220 18.49 7.52 -4.58
CA THR A 220 18.70 8.82 -5.20
C THR A 220 18.04 9.91 -4.35
N TYR A 221 18.10 11.15 -4.80
CA TYR A 221 17.63 12.29 -4.03
C TYR A 221 16.95 13.31 -4.93
N THR A 222 15.98 14.04 -4.38
CA THR A 222 15.55 15.30 -4.97
C THR A 222 16.69 16.33 -4.85
N ASN A 223 16.58 17.42 -5.58
CA ASN A 223 17.52 18.55 -5.55
C ASN A 223 16.76 19.88 -5.63
N GLU A 224 17.46 20.98 -5.51
CA GLU A 224 16.87 22.32 -5.54
C GLU A 224 16.06 22.60 -6.81
N LYS A 225 16.48 22.06 -7.97
CA LYS A 225 15.75 22.23 -9.23
C LYS A 225 14.39 21.53 -9.17
N VAL A 226 14.36 20.30 -8.63
CA VAL A 226 13.13 19.55 -8.38
C VAL A 226 12.23 20.29 -7.40
N HIS A 227 12.80 20.83 -6.32
CA HIS A 227 12.04 21.60 -5.32
C HIS A 227 11.35 22.81 -5.96
N LYS A 228 12.07 23.60 -6.77
CA LYS A 228 11.51 24.75 -7.50
C LYS A 228 10.39 24.34 -8.47
N ILE A 229 10.53 23.20 -9.17
CA ILE A 229 9.47 22.67 -10.04
C ILE A 229 8.20 22.39 -9.22
N ILE A 230 8.35 21.72 -8.07
CA ILE A 230 7.21 21.39 -7.21
C ILE A 230 6.57 22.63 -6.63
N GLU A 231 7.35 23.57 -6.08
CA GLU A 231 6.87 24.84 -5.52
C GLU A 231 6.05 25.64 -6.54
N LYS A 232 6.55 25.76 -7.77
CA LYS A 232 5.85 26.46 -8.86
C LYS A 232 4.51 25.81 -9.23
N ASN A 233 4.37 24.50 -8.99
CA ASN A 233 3.18 23.75 -9.35
C ASN A 233 2.31 23.33 -8.16
N LEU A 234 2.58 23.81 -6.93
CA LEU A 234 1.82 23.44 -5.73
C LEU A 234 0.31 23.66 -5.89
N SER A 235 -0.09 24.77 -6.50
CA SER A 235 -1.52 25.06 -6.74
C SER A 235 -2.23 24.05 -7.65
N LYS A 236 -1.48 23.25 -8.42
CA LYS A 236 -2.00 22.18 -9.28
C LYS A 236 -2.04 20.83 -8.57
N SER A 237 -1.48 20.73 -7.37
CA SER A 237 -1.59 19.53 -6.55
C SER A 237 -2.99 19.47 -5.93
N ALA A 238 -3.67 18.35 -6.06
CA ALA A 238 -4.99 18.15 -5.48
C ALA A 238 -5.02 18.38 -3.96
N MET A 239 -3.87 18.23 -3.29
CA MET A 239 -3.71 18.46 -1.87
C MET A 239 -3.68 19.94 -1.48
N TYR A 240 -3.07 20.77 -2.34
CA TYR A 240 -2.84 22.20 -2.07
C TYR A 240 -3.86 23.10 -2.78
N SER A 241 -4.55 22.60 -3.80
CA SER A 241 -5.66 23.28 -4.46
C SER A 241 -6.97 23.30 -3.66
N GLY A 242 -7.03 22.63 -2.49
CA GLY A 242 -8.26 22.43 -1.73
C GLY A 242 -9.20 21.36 -2.29
N SER A 243 -8.80 20.66 -3.34
CA SER A 243 -9.58 19.58 -3.98
C SER A 243 -9.76 18.35 -3.09
N ILE A 244 -8.82 18.09 -2.20
CA ILE A 244 -8.90 17.01 -1.22
C ILE A 244 -9.16 17.63 0.16
N GLN A 245 -10.35 17.37 0.68
CA GLN A 245 -10.70 17.68 2.06
C GLN A 245 -10.47 16.44 2.92
N GLY A 246 -9.40 16.42 3.70
CA GLY A 246 -9.09 15.30 4.59
C GLY A 246 -7.72 15.41 5.22
N VAL A 247 -7.53 14.66 6.29
CA VAL A 247 -6.26 14.57 7.01
C VAL A 247 -5.44 13.44 6.41
N GLY A 248 -4.22 13.73 5.95
CA GLY A 248 -3.28 12.70 5.54
C GLY A 248 -2.83 11.85 6.74
N PRO A 249 -2.63 10.53 6.58
CA PRO A 249 -2.03 9.72 7.61
C PRO A 249 -0.61 10.23 7.91
N ARG A 250 -0.24 10.29 9.18
CA ARG A 250 1.02 10.86 9.67
C ARG A 250 2.28 10.33 8.98
N TYR A 251 2.24 9.10 8.47
CA TYR A 251 3.41 8.39 7.96
C TYR A 251 3.49 8.26 6.44
N CYS A 252 2.63 8.97 5.70
CA CYS A 252 2.65 8.96 4.23
C CYS A 252 2.61 10.40 3.67
N PRO A 253 3.66 11.22 3.95
CA PRO A 253 3.73 12.55 3.39
C PRO A 253 3.99 12.47 1.89
N SER A 254 3.30 13.31 1.12
CA SER A 254 3.65 13.51 -0.29
C SER A 254 4.97 14.27 -0.42
N ILE A 255 5.52 14.31 -1.62
CA ILE A 255 6.73 15.11 -1.86
C ILE A 255 6.44 16.61 -1.68
N GLU A 256 5.24 17.05 -2.04
CA GLU A 256 4.78 18.42 -1.81
C GLU A 256 4.78 18.75 -0.31
N ASP A 257 4.25 17.86 0.53
CA ASP A 257 4.28 17.99 1.99
C ASP A 257 5.70 18.12 2.55
N LYS A 258 6.63 17.32 2.00
CA LYS A 258 8.03 17.35 2.44
C LYS A 258 8.69 18.68 2.14
N ILE A 259 8.49 19.20 0.94
CA ILE A 259 9.07 20.47 0.49
C ILE A 259 8.51 21.64 1.28
N VAL A 260 7.20 21.66 1.51
CA VAL A 260 6.57 22.75 2.29
C VAL A 260 6.95 22.68 3.78
N LYS A 261 6.93 21.49 4.38
CA LYS A 261 7.18 21.33 5.83
C LYS A 261 8.65 21.34 6.21
N PHE A 262 9.53 21.02 5.28
CA PHE A 262 10.98 20.92 5.49
C PHE A 262 11.72 21.74 4.41
N ALA A 263 11.33 22.99 4.25
CA ALA A 263 11.88 23.91 3.25
C ALA A 263 13.39 24.19 3.43
N ASP A 264 13.94 23.97 4.63
CA ASP A 264 15.36 24.04 4.96
C ASP A 264 16.20 22.91 4.35
N LYS A 265 15.55 21.83 3.89
CA LYS A 265 16.24 20.66 3.29
C LYS A 265 16.48 20.91 1.80
N THR A 266 17.73 20.80 1.39
CA THR A 266 18.13 20.90 -0.03
C THR A 266 17.85 19.63 -0.83
N ARG A 267 17.57 18.50 -0.15
CA ARG A 267 17.29 17.21 -0.79
C ARG A 267 16.44 16.30 0.10
N HIS A 268 15.63 15.46 -0.54
CA HIS A 268 14.88 14.37 0.09
C HIS A 268 15.28 13.04 -0.53
N GLN A 269 15.48 12.03 0.31
CA GLN A 269 15.88 10.69 -0.11
C GLN A 269 14.74 9.96 -0.82
N ILE A 270 15.10 9.22 -1.87
CA ILE A 270 14.24 8.38 -2.68
C ILE A 270 14.86 6.99 -2.74
N PHE A 271 14.08 5.97 -2.37
CA PHE A 271 14.47 4.58 -2.55
C PHE A 271 13.82 4.02 -3.82
N LEU A 272 14.62 3.49 -4.72
CA LEU A 272 14.16 2.80 -5.92
C LEU A 272 13.97 1.32 -5.57
N GLU A 273 12.76 0.95 -5.25
CA GLU A 273 12.38 -0.35 -4.70
C GLU A 273 11.81 -1.25 -5.80
N PRO A 274 12.44 -2.41 -6.12
CA PRO A 274 11.87 -3.37 -7.06
C PRO A 274 10.53 -3.92 -6.57
N GLU A 275 9.53 -4.03 -7.45
CA GLU A 275 8.24 -4.65 -7.11
C GLU A 275 8.26 -6.19 -7.19
N GLY A 276 9.31 -6.79 -7.75
CA GLY A 276 9.52 -8.24 -7.83
C GLY A 276 10.85 -8.64 -8.43
N LEU A 277 11.19 -9.92 -8.34
CA LEU A 277 12.43 -10.47 -8.90
C LEU A 277 12.42 -10.53 -10.43
N ASN A 278 11.25 -10.75 -11.01
CA ASN A 278 11.02 -10.85 -12.46
C ASN A 278 10.11 -9.73 -12.97
N ASP A 279 10.01 -8.62 -12.24
CA ASP A 279 9.21 -7.45 -12.59
C ASP A 279 10.14 -6.26 -12.85
N HIS A 280 9.93 -5.58 -13.96
CA HIS A 280 10.68 -4.38 -14.30
C HIS A 280 10.14 -3.11 -13.66
N THR A 281 9.13 -3.22 -12.82
CA THR A 281 8.52 -2.10 -12.14
C THR A 281 9.33 -1.70 -10.92
N ILE A 282 9.67 -0.41 -10.84
CA ILE A 282 10.29 0.21 -9.66
C ILE A 282 9.29 1.12 -8.97
N TYR A 283 9.21 1.00 -7.65
CA TYR A 283 8.50 1.89 -6.75
C TYR A 283 9.47 2.93 -6.17
N PRO A 284 9.42 4.21 -6.61
CA PRO A 284 10.29 5.26 -6.07
C PRO A 284 9.73 5.77 -4.74
N ASN A 285 10.06 5.08 -3.66
CA ASN A 285 9.59 5.40 -2.32
C ASN A 285 10.15 6.77 -1.85
N GLY A 286 9.26 7.67 -1.48
CA GLY A 286 9.61 9.00 -0.98
C GLY A 286 9.12 10.16 -1.83
N ILE A 287 8.56 9.90 -3.02
CA ILE A 287 8.03 10.92 -3.94
C ILE A 287 6.55 10.67 -4.32
N SER A 288 5.74 10.20 -3.36
CA SER A 288 4.28 10.18 -3.57
C SER A 288 3.78 11.57 -3.91
N THR A 289 2.89 11.70 -4.88
CA THR A 289 2.43 12.99 -5.39
C THR A 289 1.03 12.92 -5.98
N SER A 290 0.34 14.06 -6.01
CA SER A 290 -0.90 14.26 -6.75
C SER A 290 -0.79 15.32 -7.84
N LEU A 291 0.41 15.75 -8.17
CA LEU A 291 0.66 16.69 -9.25
C LEU A 291 0.24 16.12 -10.61
N PRO A 292 -0.06 16.97 -11.59
CA PRO A 292 -0.35 16.54 -12.96
C PRO A 292 0.77 15.68 -13.54
N GLU A 293 0.43 14.73 -14.40
CA GLU A 293 1.37 13.77 -14.98
C GLU A 293 2.57 14.44 -15.65
N VAL A 294 2.35 15.52 -16.40
CA VAL A 294 3.42 16.29 -17.05
C VAL A 294 4.43 16.83 -16.04
N VAL A 295 3.96 17.29 -14.88
CA VAL A 295 4.84 17.80 -13.81
C VAL A 295 5.59 16.63 -13.15
N GLN A 296 4.97 15.46 -13.02
CA GLN A 296 5.65 14.27 -12.51
C GLN A 296 6.81 13.86 -13.42
N TYR A 297 6.65 13.90 -14.75
CA TYR A 297 7.74 13.67 -15.69
C TYR A 297 8.85 14.72 -15.56
N GLU A 298 8.49 15.99 -15.44
CA GLU A 298 9.46 17.07 -15.26
C GLU A 298 10.28 16.87 -13.96
N ILE A 299 9.64 16.46 -12.86
CA ILE A 299 10.30 16.14 -11.60
C ILE A 299 11.28 14.98 -11.80
N LEU A 300 10.83 13.87 -12.36
CA LEU A 300 11.63 12.65 -12.54
C LEU A 300 12.86 12.92 -13.41
N ASN A 301 12.70 13.58 -14.53
CA ASN A 301 13.79 13.88 -15.47
C ASN A 301 14.86 14.83 -14.90
N ASN A 302 14.61 15.41 -13.73
CA ASN A 302 15.59 16.24 -13.01
C ASN A 302 16.17 15.54 -11.77
N ILE A 303 15.94 14.25 -11.60
CA ILE A 303 16.51 13.41 -10.52
C ILE A 303 17.63 12.56 -11.11
N ASN A 304 18.78 12.51 -10.41
CA ASN A 304 19.93 11.71 -10.81
C ASN A 304 19.56 10.23 -10.99
N GLY A 305 19.91 9.69 -12.17
CA GLY A 305 19.62 8.32 -12.59
C GLY A 305 18.23 8.11 -13.19
N LEU A 306 17.37 9.15 -13.19
CA LEU A 306 15.99 9.09 -13.70
C LEU A 306 15.78 10.01 -14.93
N GLU A 307 16.83 10.58 -15.49
CA GLU A 307 16.79 11.61 -16.56
C GLU A 307 16.01 11.16 -17.80
N ASN A 308 16.06 9.87 -18.10
CA ASN A 308 15.41 9.26 -19.26
C ASN A 308 14.39 8.19 -18.85
N VAL A 309 13.89 8.25 -17.62
CA VAL A 309 13.04 7.20 -17.08
C VAL A 309 11.67 7.17 -17.76
N LYS A 310 11.21 5.97 -18.08
CA LYS A 310 9.85 5.73 -18.55
C LYS A 310 8.91 5.50 -17.36
N VAL A 311 7.84 6.26 -17.31
CA VAL A 311 6.76 6.07 -16.34
C VAL A 311 5.78 5.03 -16.86
N ILE A 312 5.55 3.95 -16.09
CA ILE A 312 4.58 2.90 -16.40
C ILE A 312 3.16 3.36 -16.04
N ARG A 313 3.04 4.08 -14.93
CA ARG A 313 1.79 4.73 -14.49
C ARG A 313 2.11 5.93 -13.60
N PRO A 314 1.29 6.99 -13.64
CA PRO A 314 1.51 8.17 -12.80
C PRO A 314 1.28 7.86 -11.31
N GLY A 315 1.84 8.73 -10.46
CA GLY A 315 1.48 8.83 -9.07
C GLY A 315 0.12 9.50 -8.91
N TYR A 316 -0.56 9.22 -7.79
CA TYR A 316 -1.86 9.81 -7.49
C TYR A 316 -2.12 9.88 -5.99
N ALA A 317 -3.10 10.65 -5.61
CA ALA A 317 -3.62 10.66 -4.25
C ALA A 317 -5.04 10.12 -4.18
#